data_f83447b3c89cc0d811159bf16e8e61bc
#
_entry.id   f83447b3c89cc0d811159bf16e8e61bc
#
_cell.length_a   1.000
_cell.length_b   1.000
_cell.length_c   1.000
_cell.angle_alpha   90.00
_cell.angle_beta   90.00
_cell.angle_gamma   90.00
#
_symmetry.space_group_name_H-M   'P 1'
#
loop_
_entity.id
_entity.type
_entity.pdbx_description
1 polymer ?
#
loop_
_entity_poly.entity_id
_entity_poly.type
_entity_poly.pdbx_seq_one_letter_code
_entity_poly.pdbx_strand_id
1 'polypeptide(L)'
;MKITIGDGYSVFVSFRYDSGATRANVEIHNVDGPLVGAVDLAQTHPNDHFCKKTGRKIALARALKKTWLNKEQRAKVWNGLMEKGMRV
;
A
#
# COMPACT_ATOMS: atom_id res chain seq x y z
N MET A 1 7.73 -3.35 3.84
CA MET A 1 8.37 -2.02 3.83
C MET A 1 7.72 -1.15 4.90
N LYS A 2 8.51 -0.57 5.77
CA LYS A 2 8.01 0.21 6.90
C LYS A 2 8.11 1.71 6.62
N ILE A 3 7.02 2.44 6.85
CA ILE A 3 6.96 3.89 6.68
C ILE A 3 6.45 4.51 7.97
N THR A 4 7.21 5.44 8.54
CA THR A 4 6.80 6.18 9.73
C THR A 4 6.00 7.40 9.30
N ILE A 5 4.75 7.50 9.77
CA ILE A 5 3.85 8.60 9.40
C ILE A 5 3.62 9.65 10.49
N GLY A 6 4.39 9.55 11.60
CA GLY A 6 4.23 10.46 12.74
C GLY A 6 3.20 9.98 13.75
N ASP A 7 3.05 10.72 14.85
CA ASP A 7 2.09 10.43 15.93
C ASP A 7 2.24 9.03 16.54
N GLY A 8 3.42 8.44 16.45
CA GLY A 8 3.69 7.11 16.98
C GLY A 8 3.19 5.96 16.08
N TYR A 9 2.75 6.25 14.88
CA TYR A 9 2.26 5.24 13.94
C TYR A 9 3.29 4.90 12.87
N SER A 10 3.32 3.63 12.50
CA SER A 10 4.09 3.11 11.37
C SER A 10 3.17 2.32 10.45
N VAL A 11 3.40 2.41 9.16
CA VAL A 11 2.64 1.67 8.16
C VAL A 11 3.56 0.68 7.47
N PHE A 12 3.17 -0.60 7.49
CA PHE A 12 3.89 -1.66 6.79
C PHE A 12 3.16 -1.97 5.50
N VAL A 13 3.88 -1.90 4.40
CA VAL A 13 3.33 -2.15 3.07
C VAL A 13 4.08 -3.30 2.43
N SER A 14 3.35 -4.26 1.88
CA SER A 14 3.94 -5.34 1.09
C SER A 14 3.07 -5.63 -0.13
N PHE A 15 3.69 -6.24 -1.15
CA PHE A 15 3.01 -6.57 -2.39
C PHE A 15 3.24 -8.03 -2.75
N ARG A 16 2.23 -8.66 -3.36
CA ARG A 16 2.33 -9.97 -3.97
C ARG A 16 1.78 -9.91 -5.39
N TYR A 17 2.38 -10.69 -6.27
CA TYR A 17 2.02 -10.73 -7.67
C TYR A 17 1.59 -12.15 -8.04
N ASP A 18 0.35 -12.30 -8.53
CA ASP A 18 -0.20 -13.59 -8.93
C ASP A 18 -0.95 -13.43 -10.26
N SER A 19 -0.55 -14.17 -11.29
CA SER A 19 -1.31 -14.32 -12.54
C SER A 19 -1.98 -13.04 -13.06
N GLY A 20 -1.22 -11.94 -13.14
CA GLY A 20 -1.74 -10.66 -13.62
C GLY A 20 -2.45 -9.83 -12.55
N ALA A 21 -2.49 -10.29 -11.30
CA ALA A 21 -3.04 -9.53 -10.19
C ALA A 21 -1.93 -9.04 -9.26
N THR A 22 -2.09 -7.87 -8.70
CA THR A 22 -1.24 -7.33 -7.64
C THR A 22 -2.06 -7.22 -6.37
N ARG A 23 -1.56 -7.81 -5.29
CA ARG A 23 -2.17 -7.69 -3.96
C ARG A 23 -1.32 -6.77 -3.11
N ALA A 24 -1.94 -5.75 -2.53
CA ALA A 24 -1.29 -4.87 -1.56
C ALA A 24 -1.78 -5.20 -0.15
N ASN A 25 -0.84 -5.42 0.76
CA ASN A 25 -1.11 -5.55 2.19
C ASN A 25 -0.66 -4.30 2.89
N VAL A 26 -1.52 -3.72 3.70
CA VAL A 26 -1.21 -2.55 4.51
C VAL A 26 -1.53 -2.87 5.96
N GLU A 27 -0.56 -2.65 6.86
CA GLU A 27 -0.77 -2.79 8.30
C GLU A 27 -0.35 -1.51 8.99
N ILE A 28 -1.18 -1.03 9.92
CA ILE A 28 -0.88 0.15 10.73
C ILE A 28 -0.54 -0.32 12.14
N HIS A 29 0.63 0.07 12.62
CA HIS A 29 1.14 -0.31 13.94
C HIS A 29 1.40 0.94 14.78
N ASN A 30 1.24 0.79 16.10
CA ASN A 30 1.77 1.74 17.08
C ASN A 30 2.86 1.03 17.91
N VAL A 31 3.30 1.65 19.01
CA VAL A 31 4.34 1.05 19.87
C VAL A 31 3.92 -0.28 20.48
N ASP A 32 2.62 -0.53 20.61
CA ASP A 32 2.08 -1.76 21.21
C ASP A 32 1.81 -2.87 20.18
N GLY A 33 1.99 -2.58 18.90
CA GLY A 33 1.83 -3.58 17.84
C GLY A 33 0.78 -3.22 16.79
N PRO A 34 0.29 -4.22 16.04
CA PRO A 34 -0.63 -3.98 14.95
C PRO A 34 -2.01 -3.51 15.42
N LEU A 35 -2.56 -2.51 14.74
CA LEU A 35 -3.88 -1.95 15.02
C LEU A 35 -4.90 -2.32 13.95
N VAL A 36 -4.53 -2.16 12.69
CA VAL A 36 -5.42 -2.32 11.54
C VAL A 36 -4.65 -2.96 10.39
N GLY A 37 -5.30 -3.87 9.69
CA GLY A 37 -4.79 -4.44 8.45
C GLY A 37 -5.80 -4.26 7.33
N ALA A 38 -5.32 -4.01 6.13
CA ALA A 38 -6.15 -3.93 4.94
C ALA A 38 -5.45 -4.60 3.76
N VAL A 39 -6.23 -5.27 2.93
CA VAL A 39 -5.73 -5.94 1.72
C VAL A 39 -6.66 -5.58 0.57
N ASP A 40 -6.08 -5.25 -0.58
CA ASP A 40 -6.86 -5.11 -1.80
C ASP A 40 -6.05 -5.55 -3.01
N LEU A 41 -6.75 -5.72 -4.12
CA LEU A 41 -6.21 -6.28 -5.35
C LEU A 41 -6.39 -5.29 -6.51
N ALA A 42 -5.44 -5.35 -7.44
CA ALA A 42 -5.60 -4.78 -8.76
C ALA A 42 -5.39 -5.91 -9.78
N GLN A 43 -6.36 -6.14 -10.64
CA GLN A 43 -6.29 -7.15 -11.69
C GLN A 43 -6.08 -6.50 -13.05
N THR A 44 -5.21 -7.12 -13.86
CA THR A 44 -5.04 -6.72 -15.25
C THR A 44 -6.21 -7.27 -16.07
N HIS A 45 -6.84 -6.41 -16.86
CA HIS A 45 -7.85 -6.83 -17.82
C HIS A 45 -7.24 -7.80 -18.84
N PRO A 46 -8.01 -8.78 -19.36
CA PRO A 46 -7.46 -9.76 -20.31
C PRO A 46 -6.81 -9.15 -21.55
N ASN A 47 -7.26 -7.95 -21.95
CA ASN A 47 -6.74 -7.24 -23.12
C ASN A 47 -5.63 -6.24 -22.80
N ASP A 48 -5.28 -6.08 -21.54
CA ASP A 48 -4.25 -5.12 -21.11
C ASP A 48 -2.94 -5.84 -20.79
N HIS A 49 -1.84 -5.14 -21.03
CA HIS A 49 -0.52 -5.62 -20.59
C HIS A 49 -0.39 -5.45 -19.08
N PHE A 50 0.12 -6.49 -18.43
CA PHE A 50 0.39 -6.42 -17.00
C PHE A 50 1.55 -5.46 -16.73
N CYS A 51 1.31 -4.47 -15.86
CA CYS A 51 2.32 -3.53 -15.41
C CYS A 51 2.37 -3.52 -13.90
N LYS A 52 3.49 -3.98 -13.31
CA LYS A 52 3.65 -4.05 -11.86
C LYS A 52 3.51 -2.69 -11.20
N LYS A 53 4.06 -1.64 -11.81
CA LYS A 53 3.97 -0.28 -11.29
C LYS A 53 2.52 0.19 -11.16
N THR A 54 1.75 0.01 -12.22
CA THR A 54 0.32 0.39 -12.22
C THR A 54 -0.47 -0.47 -11.25
N GLY A 55 -0.19 -1.79 -11.22
CA GLY A 55 -0.84 -2.71 -10.29
C GLY A 55 -0.59 -2.33 -8.83
N ARG A 56 0.65 -2.01 -8.47
CA ARG A 56 0.98 -1.55 -7.11
C ARG A 56 0.23 -0.29 -6.75
N LYS A 57 0.21 0.69 -7.65
CA LYS A 57 -0.48 1.96 -7.41
C LYS A 57 -1.97 1.76 -7.13
N ILE A 58 -2.65 1.00 -7.96
CA ILE A 58 -4.09 0.77 -7.83
C ILE A 58 -4.39 -0.04 -6.57
N ALA A 59 -3.67 -1.15 -6.36
CA ALA A 59 -3.89 -2.02 -5.21
C ALA A 59 -3.64 -1.28 -3.89
N LEU A 60 -2.55 -0.52 -3.81
CA LEU A 60 -2.22 0.26 -2.61
C LEU A 60 -3.24 1.36 -2.36
N ALA A 61 -3.67 2.08 -3.38
CA ALA A 61 -4.68 3.12 -3.23
C ALA A 61 -5.98 2.55 -2.66
N ARG A 62 -6.41 1.38 -3.16
CA ARG A 62 -7.60 0.70 -2.67
C ARG A 62 -7.44 0.22 -1.22
N ALA A 63 -6.29 -0.38 -0.90
CA ALA A 63 -6.00 -0.86 0.45
C ALA A 63 -5.95 0.30 1.46
N LEU A 64 -5.31 1.40 1.12
CA LEU A 64 -5.24 2.58 1.99
C LEU A 64 -6.62 3.18 2.27
N LYS A 65 -7.53 3.15 1.30
CA LYS A 65 -8.90 3.65 1.50
C LYS A 65 -9.70 2.81 2.49
N LYS A 66 -9.32 1.56 2.71
CA LYS A 66 -9.95 0.68 3.68
C LYS A 66 -9.48 0.93 5.10
N THR A 67 -8.43 1.73 5.29
CA THR A 67 -7.91 2.08 6.61
C THR A 67 -8.53 3.39 7.09
N TRP A 68 -8.27 3.71 8.37
CA TRP A 68 -8.73 4.98 8.96
C TRP A 68 -7.81 6.16 8.64
N LEU A 69 -6.75 5.95 7.85
CA LEU A 69 -5.81 7.02 7.50
C LEU A 69 -6.51 8.12 6.70
N ASN A 70 -6.26 9.37 7.09
CA ASN A 70 -6.76 10.52 6.35
C ASN A 70 -5.89 10.81 5.12
N LYS A 71 -6.31 11.79 4.32
CA LYS A 71 -5.60 12.14 3.07
C LYS A 71 -4.14 12.51 3.32
N GLU A 72 -3.87 13.27 4.36
CA GLU A 72 -2.51 13.70 4.71
C GLU A 72 -1.63 12.51 5.10
N GLN A 73 -2.15 11.61 5.92
CA GLN A 73 -1.43 10.40 6.33
C GLN A 73 -1.17 9.48 5.16
N ARG A 74 -2.14 9.32 4.26
CA ARG A 74 -1.95 8.53 3.03
C ARG A 74 -0.87 9.13 2.14
N ALA A 75 -0.82 10.46 2.03
CA ALA A 75 0.24 11.13 1.28
C ALA A 75 1.62 10.84 1.86
N LYS A 76 1.74 10.78 3.18
CA LYS A 76 3.01 10.41 3.84
C LYS A 76 3.43 8.98 3.50
N VAL A 77 2.48 8.05 3.38
CA VAL A 77 2.77 6.68 2.96
C VAL A 77 3.32 6.66 1.53
N TRP A 78 2.67 7.36 0.60
CA TRP A 78 3.14 7.44 -0.78
C TRP A 78 4.54 8.05 -0.88
N ASN A 79 4.78 9.16 -0.19
CA ASN A 79 6.08 9.83 -0.19
C ASN A 79 7.17 8.94 0.41
N GLY A 80 6.85 8.24 1.49
CA GLY A 80 7.77 7.30 2.13
C GLY A 80 8.17 6.15 1.22
N LEU A 81 7.22 5.61 0.44
CA LEU A 81 7.50 4.56 -0.54
C LEU A 81 8.42 5.05 -1.65
N MET A 82 8.20 6.26 -2.17
CA MET A 82 9.04 6.84 -3.20
C MET A 82 10.46 7.11 -2.69
N GLU A 83 10.61 7.57 -1.45
CA GLU A 83 11.91 7.77 -0.81
C GLU A 83 12.69 6.46 -0.68
N LYS A 84 12.01 5.34 -0.51
CA LYS A 84 12.63 4.01 -0.43
C LYS A 84 12.90 3.40 -1.79
N GLY A 85 12.64 4.14 -2.87
CA GLY A 85 12.91 3.70 -4.23
C GLY A 85 11.82 2.86 -4.85
N MET A 86 10.67 2.71 -4.20
CA MET A 86 9.54 2.00 -4.79
C MET A 86 8.81 2.90 -5.77
N ARG A 87 8.70 2.43 -7.00
CA ARG A 87 7.95 3.13 -8.05
C ARG A 87 6.48 2.71 -8.01
N VAL A 88 5.63 3.66 -7.84
CA VAL A 88 4.17 3.46 -7.83
C VAL A 88 3.47 4.48 -8.71
#